data_c8306cbb08cbe854cf90e13a9d27eefe
#
_entry.id   c8306cbb08cbe854cf90e13a9d27eefe
#
_cell.length_a   1.000
_cell.length_b   1.000
_cell.length_c   1.000
_cell.angle_alpha   90.00
_cell.angle_beta   90.00
_cell.angle_gamma   90.00
#
_symmetry.space_group_name_H-M   'P 1'
#
loop_
_entity.id
_entity.type
_entity.pdbx_description
1 polymer ?
#
loop_
_entity_poly.entity_id
_entity_poly.type
_entity_poly.pdbx_seq_one_letter_code
_entity_poly.pdbx_strand_id
1 'polypeptide(L)'
;ATNNYLSLSEIFLDFIKKNSFEKPDRISIGAAGPVVDGICHTTNIIYKIDVRELKRDLGVDKVYLINDLEATSFGLAEVDDEFMKTIRQGNPSIGGHIAVLAPGTGLGEACLFWDGKYLRPMPSEGGHSEFAPRTEVEFELMKFLQKTYGEIIIWERLVSGPAIFKIYQFLRDVKGHEEPGWLTQKFEEEADKSAVVSHTAMRELNPTCVLAMEMFVDFMARRANNMVLNYKSTGGLVLGGGIPPRIYNFINKDKFEASFLKCDEMEPLLSEIPIYLNLNSKTGLYGAAYYGAFSE
;
A
#
# COMPACT_ATOMS: atom_id res chain seq x y z
N ALA A 1 -7.22 -21.82 0.55
CA ALA A 1 -6.28 -20.92 1.25
C ALA A 1 -4.86 -21.50 1.11
N THR A 2 -3.84 -20.67 0.95
CA THR A 2 -2.43 -21.07 0.77
C THR A 2 -1.89 -21.92 1.93
N ASN A 3 -2.39 -21.72 3.14
CA ASN A 3 -2.01 -22.47 4.33
C ASN A 3 -2.47 -23.94 4.37
N ASN A 4 -3.27 -24.37 3.39
CA ASN A 4 -3.68 -25.77 3.25
C ASN A 4 -2.66 -26.62 2.46
N TYR A 5 -1.56 -26.01 2.00
CA TYR A 5 -0.53 -26.66 1.18
C TYR A 5 0.82 -26.54 1.89
N LEU A 6 1.72 -27.48 1.60
CA LEU A 6 3.06 -27.51 2.17
C LEU A 6 4.09 -26.75 1.32
N SER A 7 3.75 -26.44 0.08
CA SER A 7 4.61 -25.68 -0.83
C SER A 7 3.81 -24.93 -1.91
N LEU A 8 4.45 -23.94 -2.53
CA LEU A 8 3.86 -23.25 -3.67
C LEU A 8 3.77 -24.16 -4.90
N SER A 9 4.68 -25.12 -5.05
CA SER A 9 4.65 -26.15 -6.13
C SER A 9 3.35 -26.95 -6.08
N GLU A 10 2.92 -27.37 -4.88
CA GLU A 10 1.64 -28.10 -4.73
C GLU A 10 0.44 -27.26 -5.14
N ILE A 11 0.43 -25.95 -4.82
CA ILE A 11 -0.65 -25.04 -5.24
C ILE A 11 -0.72 -24.95 -6.77
N PHE A 12 0.42 -24.79 -7.44
CA PHE A 12 0.48 -24.74 -8.90
C PHE A 12 0.00 -26.03 -9.55
N LEU A 13 0.46 -27.18 -9.06
CA LEU A 13 0.06 -28.49 -9.59
C LEU A 13 -1.44 -28.75 -9.40
N ASP A 14 -1.97 -28.43 -8.22
CA ASP A 14 -3.40 -28.56 -7.94
C ASP A 14 -4.24 -27.62 -8.82
N PHE A 15 -3.79 -26.38 -9.01
CA PHE A 15 -4.46 -25.40 -9.87
C PHE A 15 -4.49 -25.84 -11.34
N ILE A 16 -3.36 -26.29 -11.89
CA ILE A 16 -3.26 -26.80 -13.25
C ILE A 16 -4.19 -28.01 -13.44
N LYS A 17 -4.15 -28.96 -12.49
CA LYS A 17 -4.97 -30.15 -12.52
C LYS A 17 -6.46 -29.83 -12.45
N LYS A 18 -6.89 -28.97 -11.53
CA LYS A 18 -8.30 -28.61 -11.35
C LYS A 18 -8.91 -27.89 -12.54
N ASN A 19 -8.09 -27.12 -13.27
CA ASN A 19 -8.56 -26.36 -14.42
C ASN A 19 -8.24 -27.03 -15.77
N SER A 20 -7.64 -28.21 -15.75
CA SER A 20 -7.22 -28.91 -16.96
C SER A 20 -6.33 -28.07 -17.88
N PHE A 21 -5.48 -27.24 -17.29
CA PHE A 21 -4.54 -26.41 -18.05
C PHE A 21 -3.33 -27.26 -18.48
N GLU A 22 -2.75 -26.90 -19.61
CA GLU A 22 -1.43 -27.36 -20.00
C GLU A 22 -0.36 -26.81 -19.09
N LYS A 23 0.77 -27.47 -19.03
CA LYS A 23 1.94 -27.03 -18.29
C LYS A 23 2.43 -25.68 -18.89
N PRO A 24 2.57 -24.62 -18.09
CA PRO A 24 3.06 -23.34 -18.60
C PRO A 24 4.56 -23.42 -18.95
N ASP A 25 4.98 -22.65 -19.93
CA ASP A 25 6.38 -22.47 -20.31
C ASP A 25 7.11 -21.46 -19.41
N ARG A 26 6.35 -20.62 -18.69
CA ARG A 26 6.89 -19.67 -17.70
C ARG A 26 5.93 -19.42 -16.55
N ILE A 27 6.49 -19.06 -15.39
CA ILE A 27 5.77 -18.72 -14.16
C ILE A 27 6.32 -17.41 -13.62
N SER A 28 5.44 -16.50 -13.21
CA SER A 28 5.84 -15.25 -12.54
C SER A 28 5.02 -15.06 -11.28
N ILE A 29 5.69 -14.66 -10.20
CA ILE A 29 5.14 -14.64 -8.85
C ILE A 29 5.45 -13.28 -8.22
N GLY A 30 4.41 -12.57 -7.77
CA GLY A 30 4.54 -11.45 -6.83
C GLY A 30 4.35 -11.94 -5.40
N ALA A 31 5.34 -11.80 -4.54
CA ALA A 31 5.32 -12.31 -3.17
C ALA A 31 5.49 -11.18 -2.14
N ALA A 32 4.70 -11.23 -1.06
CA ALA A 32 4.79 -10.27 0.05
C ALA A 32 6.06 -10.54 0.87
N GLY A 33 7.09 -9.76 0.64
CA GLY A 33 8.38 -9.83 1.34
C GLY A 33 9.57 -9.54 0.41
N PRO A 34 10.75 -9.29 0.98
CA PRO A 34 11.97 -9.06 0.21
C PRO A 34 12.37 -10.32 -0.56
N VAL A 35 12.76 -10.14 -1.82
CA VAL A 35 13.31 -11.20 -2.66
C VAL A 35 14.82 -11.03 -2.75
N VAL A 36 15.54 -12.04 -2.27
CA VAL A 36 17.02 -12.07 -2.31
C VAL A 36 17.46 -13.39 -2.94
N ASP A 37 18.27 -13.32 -3.96
CA ASP A 37 18.81 -14.49 -4.69
C ASP A 37 17.75 -15.51 -5.13
N GLY A 38 16.57 -15.02 -5.53
CA GLY A 38 15.43 -15.84 -5.96
C GLY A 38 14.71 -16.56 -4.83
N ILE A 39 14.88 -16.08 -3.58
CA ILE A 39 14.20 -16.59 -2.39
C ILE A 39 13.40 -15.46 -1.74
N CYS A 40 12.14 -15.77 -1.35
CA CYS A 40 11.30 -14.90 -0.53
C CYS A 40 10.87 -15.63 0.74
N HIS A 41 11.10 -14.99 1.89
CA HIS A 41 10.53 -15.38 3.18
C HIS A 41 9.33 -14.49 3.46
N THR A 42 8.13 -15.03 3.29
CA THR A 42 6.91 -14.27 3.53
C THR A 42 6.49 -14.35 4.99
N THR A 43 5.83 -13.33 5.50
CA THR A 43 5.30 -13.31 6.88
C THR A 43 4.01 -14.09 7.04
N ASN A 44 3.31 -14.40 5.96
CA ASN A 44 1.93 -14.89 5.97
C ASN A 44 1.77 -16.36 5.59
N ILE A 45 2.83 -17.02 5.14
CA ILE A 45 2.85 -18.45 4.81
C ILE A 45 4.03 -19.13 5.52
N ILE A 46 3.84 -20.41 5.86
CA ILE A 46 4.79 -21.18 6.68
C ILE A 46 6.00 -21.70 5.91
N TYR A 47 6.01 -21.58 4.59
CA TYR A 47 7.09 -22.05 3.71
C TYR A 47 7.73 -20.87 2.96
N LYS A 48 9.01 -20.99 2.67
CA LYS A 48 9.72 -20.06 1.78
C LYS A 48 9.30 -20.29 0.33
N ILE A 49 9.42 -19.25 -0.50
CA ILE A 49 9.33 -19.37 -1.95
C ILE A 49 10.75 -19.35 -2.49
N ASP A 50 11.16 -20.42 -3.16
CA ASP A 50 12.51 -20.57 -3.76
C ASP A 50 12.34 -20.92 -5.24
N VAL A 51 12.84 -20.06 -6.12
CA VAL A 51 12.77 -20.20 -7.58
C VAL A 51 13.39 -21.52 -8.06
N ARG A 52 14.48 -21.98 -7.42
CA ARG A 52 15.17 -23.22 -7.79
C ARG A 52 14.32 -24.47 -7.48
N GLU A 53 13.64 -24.46 -6.34
CA GLU A 53 12.71 -25.53 -5.97
C GLU A 53 11.53 -25.56 -6.95
N LEU A 54 10.93 -24.41 -7.27
CA LEU A 54 9.84 -24.32 -8.23
C LEU A 54 10.23 -24.82 -9.62
N LYS A 55 11.41 -24.41 -10.14
CA LYS A 55 11.92 -24.90 -11.41
C LYS A 55 12.04 -26.44 -11.43
N ARG A 56 12.63 -27.01 -10.39
CA ARG A 56 12.79 -28.46 -10.26
C ARG A 56 11.45 -29.19 -10.18
N ASP A 57 10.56 -28.75 -9.30
CA ASP A 57 9.33 -29.46 -8.97
C ASP A 57 8.28 -29.37 -10.10
N LEU A 58 8.24 -28.21 -10.77
CA LEU A 58 7.30 -27.97 -11.87
C LEU A 58 7.90 -28.28 -13.25
N GLY A 59 9.24 -28.46 -13.33
CA GLY A 59 9.97 -28.67 -14.57
C GLY A 59 9.83 -27.50 -15.54
N VAL A 60 9.77 -26.25 -15.03
CA VAL A 60 9.66 -25.01 -15.81
C VAL A 60 10.95 -24.22 -15.64
N ASP A 61 11.61 -23.90 -16.75
CA ASP A 61 12.92 -23.21 -16.71
C ASP A 61 12.77 -21.70 -16.41
N LYS A 62 11.69 -21.08 -16.90
CA LYS A 62 11.42 -19.66 -16.75
C LYS A 62 10.50 -19.42 -15.56
N VAL A 63 11.10 -19.26 -14.38
CA VAL A 63 10.39 -18.91 -13.13
C VAL A 63 10.95 -17.61 -12.61
N TYR A 64 10.07 -16.62 -12.42
CA TYR A 64 10.37 -15.28 -11.94
C TYR A 64 9.70 -15.05 -10.60
N LEU A 65 10.42 -14.42 -9.69
CA LEU A 65 9.94 -14.06 -8.36
C LEU A 65 10.31 -12.60 -8.10
N ILE A 66 9.30 -11.78 -7.86
CA ILE A 66 9.44 -10.35 -7.54
C ILE A 66 8.65 -10.03 -6.28
N ASN A 67 8.94 -8.90 -5.65
CA ASN A 67 8.15 -8.41 -4.53
C ASN A 67 6.72 -8.05 -4.99
N ASP A 68 5.72 -8.16 -4.09
CA ASP A 68 4.31 -7.87 -4.40
C ASP A 68 4.06 -6.41 -4.79
N LEU A 69 4.79 -5.47 -4.18
CA LEU A 69 4.72 -4.07 -4.55
C LEU A 69 5.39 -3.79 -5.90
N GLU A 70 6.51 -4.46 -6.18
CA GLU A 70 7.16 -4.41 -7.49
C GLU A 70 6.19 -4.94 -8.57
N ALA A 71 5.53 -6.08 -8.32
CA ALA A 71 4.48 -6.60 -9.17
C ALA A 71 3.34 -5.58 -9.36
N THR A 72 2.85 -4.99 -8.26
CA THR A 72 1.81 -3.96 -8.34
C THR A 72 2.26 -2.77 -9.18
N SER A 73 3.50 -2.34 -9.05
CA SER A 73 4.06 -1.22 -9.80
C SER A 73 4.15 -1.51 -11.31
N PHE A 74 4.55 -2.72 -11.70
CA PHE A 74 4.48 -3.15 -13.10
C PHE A 74 3.05 -3.15 -13.62
N GLY A 75 2.09 -3.61 -12.81
CA GLY A 75 0.68 -3.60 -13.18
C GLY A 75 0.10 -2.20 -13.32
N LEU A 76 0.57 -1.23 -12.53
CA LEU A 76 0.11 0.15 -12.61
C LEU A 76 0.55 0.87 -13.90
N ALA A 77 1.65 0.45 -14.51
CA ALA A 77 2.09 0.98 -15.80
C ALA A 77 1.13 0.61 -16.95
N GLU A 78 0.27 -0.41 -16.75
CA GLU A 78 -0.61 -0.99 -17.76
C GLU A 78 -2.09 -1.02 -17.31
N VAL A 79 -2.45 -0.28 -16.24
CA VAL A 79 -3.84 -0.22 -15.76
C VAL A 79 -4.70 0.60 -16.72
N ASP A 80 -5.83 0.03 -17.12
CA ASP A 80 -6.84 0.74 -17.91
C ASP A 80 -7.40 1.94 -17.14
N ASP A 81 -7.67 3.04 -17.84
CA ASP A 81 -8.18 4.28 -17.29
C ASP A 81 -9.49 4.11 -16.51
N GLU A 82 -10.30 3.09 -16.83
CA GLU A 82 -11.55 2.80 -16.12
C GLU A 82 -11.36 2.46 -14.64
N PHE A 83 -10.19 1.90 -14.27
CA PHE A 83 -9.83 1.57 -12.90
C PHE A 83 -9.13 2.72 -12.17
N MET A 84 -8.81 3.80 -12.86
CA MET A 84 -8.14 4.95 -12.27
C MET A 84 -9.14 6.06 -11.93
N LYS A 85 -9.20 6.44 -10.65
CA LYS A 85 -10.00 7.58 -10.19
C LYS A 85 -9.10 8.75 -9.85
N THR A 86 -9.44 9.91 -10.37
CA THR A 86 -8.71 11.13 -10.05
C THR A 86 -9.08 11.63 -8.65
N ILE A 87 -8.07 11.70 -7.78
CA ILE A 87 -8.16 12.40 -6.48
C ILE A 87 -7.87 13.87 -6.71
N ARG A 88 -6.79 14.20 -7.44
CA ARG A 88 -6.35 15.54 -7.76
C ARG A 88 -5.95 15.64 -9.22
N GLN A 89 -6.40 16.70 -9.89
CA GLN A 89 -5.95 17.04 -11.24
C GLN A 89 -4.53 17.65 -11.18
N GLY A 90 -3.81 17.55 -12.28
CA GLY A 90 -2.49 18.13 -12.46
C GLY A 90 -2.07 18.06 -13.92
N ASN A 91 -0.86 18.50 -14.21
CA ASN A 91 -0.26 18.50 -15.55
C ASN A 91 0.97 17.57 -15.55
N PRO A 92 0.78 16.25 -15.78
CA PRO A 92 1.89 15.32 -15.70
C PRO A 92 2.93 15.59 -16.81
N SER A 93 4.21 15.57 -16.46
CA SER A 93 5.28 15.67 -17.42
C SER A 93 5.42 14.37 -18.21
N ILE A 94 5.50 14.45 -19.53
CA ILE A 94 5.83 13.31 -20.41
C ILE A 94 7.22 12.78 -19.98
N GLY A 95 7.34 11.48 -19.71
CA GLY A 95 8.58 10.89 -19.22
C GLY A 95 8.92 11.25 -17.77
N GLY A 96 7.96 11.76 -16.99
CA GLY A 96 8.11 11.96 -15.55
C GLY A 96 8.04 10.64 -14.78
N HIS A 97 8.76 10.56 -13.66
CA HIS A 97 8.62 9.45 -12.71
C HIS A 97 7.24 9.47 -12.07
N ILE A 98 6.75 8.30 -11.63
CA ILE A 98 5.46 8.17 -10.94
C ILE A 98 5.71 7.56 -9.55
N ALA A 99 5.26 8.22 -8.50
CA ALA A 99 5.30 7.64 -7.16
C ALA A 99 4.10 6.70 -6.94
N VAL A 100 4.32 5.62 -6.20
CA VAL A 100 3.28 4.65 -5.83
C VAL A 100 3.25 4.53 -4.31
N LEU A 101 2.12 4.89 -3.70
CA LEU A 101 1.86 4.80 -2.26
C LEU A 101 0.74 3.79 -2.02
N ALA A 102 1.03 2.71 -1.34
CA ALA A 102 0.14 1.55 -1.22
C ALA A 102 -0.10 1.13 0.24
N PRO A 103 -0.92 1.90 1.02
CA PRO A 103 -1.29 1.48 2.37
C PRO A 103 -2.22 0.26 2.35
N GLY A 104 -1.85 -0.71 3.19
CA GLY A 104 -2.53 -1.98 3.39
C GLY A 104 -2.33 -2.48 4.82
N THR A 105 -1.98 -3.76 5.02
CA THR A 105 -1.51 -4.29 6.32
C THR A 105 -0.26 -3.57 6.79
N GLY A 106 0.63 -3.22 5.86
CA GLY A 106 1.78 -2.32 6.03
C GLY A 106 1.66 -1.09 5.13
N LEU A 107 2.80 -0.43 4.88
CA LEU A 107 2.92 0.72 3.98
C LEU A 107 3.91 0.42 2.87
N GLY A 108 3.39 0.03 1.71
CA GLY A 108 4.20 -0.16 0.52
C GLY A 108 4.49 1.16 -0.21
N GLU A 109 5.73 1.31 -0.67
CA GLU A 109 6.19 2.47 -1.43
C GLU A 109 7.09 2.05 -2.58
N ALA A 110 6.87 2.64 -3.74
CA ALA A 110 7.70 2.42 -4.92
C ALA A 110 7.74 3.67 -5.80
N CYS A 111 8.66 3.67 -6.75
CA CYS A 111 8.70 4.63 -7.84
C CYS A 111 8.67 3.88 -9.17
N LEU A 112 7.87 4.34 -10.11
CA LEU A 112 8.02 3.98 -11.51
C LEU A 112 9.00 4.98 -12.14
N PHE A 113 10.22 4.53 -12.31
CA PHE A 113 11.32 5.32 -12.85
C PHE A 113 11.25 5.32 -14.38
N TRP A 114 11.27 6.49 -14.98
CA TRP A 114 11.37 6.63 -16.44
C TRP A 114 12.83 6.50 -16.90
N ASP A 115 13.13 5.45 -17.67
CA ASP A 115 14.50 5.16 -18.15
C ASP A 115 14.84 5.85 -19.50
N GLY A 116 13.94 6.70 -20.00
CA GLY A 116 14.02 7.32 -21.32
C GLY A 116 13.13 6.64 -22.36
N LYS A 117 12.59 5.45 -22.08
CA LYS A 117 11.76 4.67 -22.98
C LYS A 117 10.57 4.02 -22.28
N TYR A 118 10.77 3.48 -21.05
CA TYR A 118 9.76 2.77 -20.27
C TYR A 118 9.75 3.20 -18.81
N LEU A 119 8.61 3.05 -18.17
CA LEU A 119 8.49 3.13 -16.72
C LEU A 119 8.95 1.81 -16.10
N ARG A 120 9.98 1.86 -15.26
CA ARG A 120 10.54 0.70 -14.57
C ARG A 120 10.29 0.79 -13.08
N PRO A 121 9.78 -0.25 -12.43
CA PRO A 121 9.62 -0.26 -10.99
C PRO A 121 10.95 -0.17 -10.26
N MET A 122 11.00 0.73 -9.29
CA MET A 122 12.07 0.87 -8.32
C MET A 122 11.44 0.69 -6.93
N PRO A 123 11.57 -0.49 -6.31
CA PRO A 123 11.01 -0.76 -4.99
C PRO A 123 11.71 0.09 -3.93
N SER A 124 11.00 0.36 -2.84
CA SER A 124 11.51 1.14 -1.71
C SER A 124 10.95 0.58 -0.40
N GLU A 125 11.73 0.66 0.66
CA GLU A 125 11.30 0.45 2.05
C GLU A 125 10.99 1.80 2.75
N GLY A 126 10.55 2.78 1.98
CA GLY A 126 10.27 4.13 2.46
C GLY A 126 9.20 4.22 3.55
N GLY A 127 8.27 3.25 3.63
CA GLY A 127 7.33 3.13 4.73
C GLY A 127 8.00 2.97 6.10
N HIS A 128 9.23 2.46 6.12
CA HIS A 128 10.08 2.34 7.31
C HIS A 128 10.90 3.60 7.63
N SER A 129 10.81 4.66 6.83
CA SER A 129 11.45 5.94 7.15
C SER A 129 10.76 6.62 8.33
N GLU A 130 11.53 7.39 9.08
CA GLU A 130 11.08 8.01 10.33
C GLU A 130 10.02 9.09 10.10
N PHE A 131 9.02 9.13 10.97
CA PHE A 131 7.97 10.15 10.98
C PHE A 131 8.45 11.43 11.66
N ALA A 132 8.14 12.58 11.05
CA ALA A 132 8.39 13.90 11.62
C ALA A 132 7.08 14.60 11.97
N PRO A 133 6.74 14.77 13.27
CA PRO A 133 5.54 15.48 13.70
C PRO A 133 5.64 16.98 13.38
N ARG A 134 4.52 17.61 12.98
CA ARG A 134 4.43 19.04 12.63
C ARG A 134 3.66 19.86 13.66
N THR A 135 2.84 19.21 14.48
CA THR A 135 1.95 19.87 15.46
C THR A 135 2.11 19.25 16.84
N GLU A 136 1.65 19.94 17.88
CA GLU A 136 1.66 19.42 19.25
C GLU A 136 0.86 18.10 19.35
N VAL A 137 -0.31 18.03 18.71
CA VAL A 137 -1.12 16.83 18.70
C VAL A 137 -0.39 15.64 18.05
N GLU A 138 0.33 15.87 16.96
CA GLU A 138 1.15 14.84 16.31
C GLU A 138 2.34 14.41 17.17
N PHE A 139 2.94 15.33 17.91
CA PHE A 139 4.01 15.04 18.86
C PHE A 139 3.50 14.18 20.03
N GLU A 140 2.32 14.50 20.55
CA GLU A 140 1.65 13.66 21.55
C GLU A 140 1.30 12.27 21.01
N LEU A 141 0.80 12.18 19.76
CA LEU A 141 0.54 10.92 19.09
C LEU A 141 1.83 10.09 18.92
N MET A 142 2.93 10.71 18.50
CA MET A 142 4.23 10.06 18.42
C MET A 142 4.64 9.48 19.77
N LYS A 143 4.54 10.25 20.87
CA LYS A 143 4.84 9.77 22.23
C LYS A 143 3.92 8.62 22.66
N PHE A 144 2.65 8.65 22.26
CA PHE A 144 1.73 7.56 22.53
C PHE A 144 2.16 6.28 21.80
N LEU A 145 2.52 6.39 20.52
CA LEU A 145 2.98 5.25 19.71
C LEU A 145 4.31 4.67 20.22
N GLN A 146 5.22 5.51 20.73
CA GLN A 146 6.50 5.09 21.30
C GLN A 146 6.33 4.11 22.47
N LYS A 147 5.24 4.19 23.23
CA LYS A 147 4.93 3.22 24.31
C LYS A 147 4.73 1.79 23.79
N THR A 148 4.31 1.64 22.53
CA THR A 148 4.04 0.33 21.91
C THR A 148 5.18 -0.14 21.01
N TYR A 149 5.78 0.78 20.25
CA TYR A 149 6.69 0.46 19.14
C TYR A 149 8.16 0.79 19.43
N GLY A 150 8.45 1.43 20.55
CA GLY A 150 9.80 1.88 20.90
C GLY A 150 10.10 3.29 20.41
N GLU A 151 11.35 3.66 20.46
CA GLU A 151 11.82 5.05 20.31
C GLU A 151 11.54 5.63 18.91
N ILE A 152 11.74 4.83 17.87
CA ILE A 152 11.61 5.27 16.48
C ILE A 152 10.19 4.97 15.98
N ILE A 153 9.48 6.01 15.55
CA ILE A 153 8.17 5.89 14.90
C ILE A 153 8.34 6.12 13.39
N ILE A 154 7.95 5.11 12.62
CA ILE A 154 8.04 5.10 11.15
C ILE A 154 6.68 5.44 10.53
N TRP A 155 6.68 5.85 9.26
CA TRP A 155 5.45 6.22 8.54
C TRP A 155 4.40 5.11 8.51
N GLU A 156 4.80 3.85 8.43
CA GLU A 156 3.88 2.71 8.48
C GLU A 156 3.01 2.70 9.76
N ARG A 157 3.52 3.23 10.88
CA ARG A 157 2.76 3.32 12.15
C ARG A 157 1.65 4.37 12.13
N LEU A 158 1.57 5.16 11.05
CA LEU A 158 0.58 6.23 10.84
C LEU A 158 -0.25 6.02 9.58
N VAL A 159 0.27 5.30 8.57
CA VAL A 159 -0.37 5.12 7.27
C VAL A 159 -0.43 3.62 6.92
N SER A 160 -1.11 2.84 7.78
CA SER A 160 -1.40 1.41 7.55
C SER A 160 -2.72 1.01 8.19
N GLY A 161 -3.19 -0.20 7.95
CA GLY A 161 -4.41 -0.72 8.58
C GLY A 161 -4.35 -0.63 10.11
N PRO A 162 -3.34 -1.21 10.77
CA PRO A 162 -3.16 -1.12 12.22
C PRO A 162 -3.09 0.31 12.76
N ALA A 163 -2.58 1.27 11.97
CA ALA A 163 -2.47 2.67 12.36
C ALA A 163 -3.84 3.31 12.63
N ILE A 164 -4.86 2.96 11.87
CA ILE A 164 -6.22 3.52 12.02
C ILE A 164 -6.74 3.31 13.46
N PHE A 165 -6.64 2.09 13.97
CA PHE A 165 -7.07 1.81 15.34
C PHE A 165 -6.15 2.46 16.39
N LYS A 166 -4.84 2.58 16.12
CA LYS A 166 -3.90 3.26 17.03
C LYS A 166 -4.19 4.76 17.13
N ILE A 167 -4.54 5.42 16.04
CA ILE A 167 -4.96 6.84 16.05
C ILE A 167 -6.27 6.98 16.84
N TYR A 168 -7.24 6.09 16.66
CA TYR A 168 -8.46 6.06 17.45
C TYR A 168 -8.16 5.90 18.95
N GLN A 169 -7.31 4.94 19.34
CA GLN A 169 -6.90 4.74 20.73
C GLN A 169 -6.24 6.01 21.32
N PHE A 170 -5.38 6.67 20.56
CA PHE A 170 -4.79 7.94 20.98
C PHE A 170 -5.85 9.01 21.29
N LEU A 171 -6.82 9.17 20.42
CA LEU A 171 -7.91 10.13 20.61
C LEU A 171 -8.74 9.79 21.86
N ARG A 172 -9.05 8.53 22.09
CA ARG A 172 -9.77 8.08 23.27
C ARG A 172 -8.93 8.20 24.55
N ASP A 173 -7.72 7.63 24.58
CA ASP A 173 -6.95 7.39 25.80
C ASP A 173 -6.11 8.60 26.23
N VAL A 174 -5.73 9.47 25.29
CA VAL A 174 -4.89 10.65 25.55
C VAL A 174 -5.65 11.94 25.41
N LYS A 175 -6.53 12.05 24.39
CA LYS A 175 -7.31 13.28 24.15
C LYS A 175 -8.66 13.27 24.86
N GLY A 176 -9.06 12.16 25.52
CA GLY A 176 -10.26 12.06 26.35
C GLY A 176 -11.57 12.01 25.54
N HIS A 177 -11.53 11.59 24.29
CA HIS A 177 -12.75 11.40 23.50
C HIS A 177 -13.57 10.22 24.04
N GLU A 178 -14.89 10.39 24.09
CA GLU A 178 -15.79 9.34 24.58
C GLU A 178 -15.89 8.15 23.63
N GLU A 179 -15.90 6.94 24.21
CA GLU A 179 -16.20 5.70 23.53
C GLU A 179 -17.56 5.19 24.03
N PRO A 180 -18.62 5.21 23.22
CA PRO A 180 -19.94 4.72 23.64
C PRO A 180 -19.93 3.19 23.76
N GLY A 181 -20.73 2.65 24.71
CA GLY A 181 -20.75 1.21 25.03
C GLY A 181 -21.00 0.29 23.83
N TRP A 182 -21.84 0.71 22.87
CA TRP A 182 -22.06 -0.07 21.64
C TRP A 182 -20.80 -0.21 20.79
N LEU A 183 -19.90 0.79 20.80
CA LEU A 183 -18.66 0.76 20.05
C LEU A 183 -17.61 -0.12 20.77
N THR A 184 -17.56 -0.06 22.11
CA THR A 184 -16.76 -0.96 22.92
C THR A 184 -17.13 -2.41 22.62
N GLN A 185 -18.43 -2.73 22.66
CA GLN A 185 -18.91 -4.08 22.33
C GLN A 185 -18.48 -4.52 20.92
N LYS A 186 -18.59 -3.64 19.92
CA LYS A 186 -18.09 -3.96 18.57
C LYS A 186 -16.61 -4.26 18.52
N PHE A 187 -15.78 -3.53 19.28
CA PHE A 187 -14.34 -3.83 19.37
C PHE A 187 -14.03 -5.16 20.06
N GLU A 188 -14.91 -5.65 20.92
CA GLU A 188 -14.78 -6.96 21.54
C GLU A 188 -15.17 -8.11 20.59
N GLU A 189 -16.23 -7.89 19.79
CA GLU A 189 -16.78 -8.88 18.88
C GLU A 189 -15.95 -9.06 17.58
N GLU A 190 -15.34 -7.97 17.08
CA GLU A 190 -14.67 -7.95 15.78
C GLU A 190 -13.15 -8.06 15.91
N ALA A 191 -12.57 -8.99 15.15
CA ALA A 191 -11.11 -9.19 15.13
C ALA A 191 -10.36 -7.99 14.52
N ASP A 192 -10.90 -7.38 13.45
CA ASP A 192 -10.32 -6.21 12.76
C ASP A 192 -10.91 -4.91 13.31
N LYS A 193 -10.32 -4.41 14.37
CA LYS A 193 -10.72 -3.15 15.03
C LYS A 193 -10.55 -1.92 14.12
N SER A 194 -9.59 -1.95 13.20
CA SER A 194 -9.39 -0.87 12.23
C SER A 194 -10.53 -0.81 11.21
N ALA A 195 -11.05 -1.97 10.79
CA ALA A 195 -12.26 -2.02 9.99
C ALA A 195 -13.48 -1.47 10.74
N VAL A 196 -13.61 -1.74 12.04
CA VAL A 196 -14.68 -1.16 12.88
C VAL A 196 -14.59 0.36 12.87
N VAL A 197 -13.40 0.95 13.12
CA VAL A 197 -13.22 2.41 13.09
C VAL A 197 -13.59 2.98 11.72
N SER A 198 -13.04 2.43 10.64
CA SER A 198 -13.27 2.95 9.30
C SER A 198 -14.73 2.83 8.85
N HIS A 199 -15.39 1.69 9.10
CA HIS A 199 -16.80 1.52 8.77
C HIS A 199 -17.71 2.43 9.60
N THR A 200 -17.38 2.67 10.87
CA THR A 200 -18.11 3.58 11.75
C THR A 200 -17.96 5.02 11.28
N ALA A 201 -16.74 5.43 10.89
CA ALA A 201 -16.45 6.75 10.36
C ALA A 201 -17.18 7.02 9.03
N MET A 202 -17.12 6.06 8.08
CA MET A 202 -17.80 6.21 6.77
C MET A 202 -19.31 6.35 6.86
N ARG A 203 -19.92 5.96 7.99
CA ARG A 203 -21.36 6.12 8.29
C ARG A 203 -21.62 7.29 9.24
N GLU A 204 -20.61 8.05 9.61
CA GLU A 204 -20.67 9.19 10.55
C GLU A 204 -21.31 8.85 11.91
N LEU A 205 -21.17 7.60 12.36
CA LEU A 205 -21.84 7.12 13.57
C LEU A 205 -21.12 7.52 14.87
N ASN A 206 -19.83 7.90 14.79
CA ASN A 206 -19.06 8.31 15.95
C ASN A 206 -18.00 9.36 15.54
N PRO A 207 -17.97 10.55 16.18
CA PRO A 207 -17.07 11.65 15.82
C PRO A 207 -15.58 11.31 16.03
N THR A 208 -15.25 10.47 17.02
CA THR A 208 -13.86 10.04 17.26
C THR A 208 -13.37 9.14 16.13
N CYS A 209 -14.21 8.24 15.63
CA CYS A 209 -13.88 7.42 14.45
C CYS A 209 -13.68 8.29 13.20
N VAL A 210 -14.55 9.29 12.99
CA VAL A 210 -14.43 10.24 11.87
C VAL A 210 -13.09 10.99 11.98
N LEU A 211 -12.77 11.55 13.15
CA LEU A 211 -11.52 12.29 13.37
C LEU A 211 -10.29 11.38 13.18
N ALA A 212 -10.34 10.12 13.65
CA ALA A 212 -9.25 9.18 13.45
C ALA A 212 -8.98 8.91 11.97
N MET A 213 -10.05 8.75 11.18
CA MET A 213 -9.93 8.57 9.73
C MET A 213 -9.50 9.85 9.01
N GLU A 214 -9.93 11.02 9.43
CA GLU A 214 -9.45 12.31 8.89
C GLU A 214 -7.95 12.46 9.13
N MET A 215 -7.45 12.17 10.35
CA MET A 215 -6.01 12.17 10.64
C MET A 215 -5.24 11.16 9.79
N PHE A 216 -5.77 9.95 9.61
CA PHE A 216 -5.16 8.94 8.73
C PHE A 216 -5.04 9.44 7.29
N VAL A 217 -6.09 10.05 6.74
CA VAL A 217 -6.09 10.61 5.38
C VAL A 217 -5.10 11.79 5.26
N ASP A 218 -5.00 12.64 6.27
CA ASP A 218 -4.02 13.72 6.34
C ASP A 218 -2.58 13.18 6.31
N PHE A 219 -2.26 12.17 7.13
CA PHE A 219 -0.95 11.52 7.11
C PHE A 219 -0.64 10.86 5.75
N MET A 220 -1.64 10.24 5.13
CA MET A 220 -1.50 9.66 3.79
C MET A 220 -1.18 10.75 2.74
N ALA A 221 -1.86 11.89 2.77
CA ALA A 221 -1.58 13.02 1.88
C ALA A 221 -0.16 13.59 2.10
N ARG A 222 0.27 13.72 3.35
CA ARG A 222 1.63 14.17 3.69
C ARG A 222 2.69 13.18 3.24
N ARG A 223 2.43 11.88 3.38
CA ARG A 223 3.39 10.89 2.86
C ARG A 223 3.45 10.92 1.35
N ALA A 224 2.33 11.10 0.67
CA ALA A 224 2.28 11.31 -0.77
C ALA A 224 3.13 12.53 -1.21
N ASN A 225 3.01 13.67 -0.51
CA ASN A 225 3.87 14.84 -0.71
C ASN A 225 5.36 14.47 -0.61
N ASN A 226 5.77 13.82 0.48
CA ASN A 226 7.17 13.45 0.70
C ASN A 226 7.71 12.55 -0.43
N MET A 227 6.92 11.59 -0.90
CA MET A 227 7.32 10.70 -1.99
C MET A 227 7.51 11.46 -3.31
N VAL A 228 6.58 12.37 -3.64
CA VAL A 228 6.70 13.20 -4.85
C VAL A 228 7.99 14.02 -4.80
N LEU A 229 8.31 14.61 -3.65
CA LEU A 229 9.54 15.37 -3.48
C LEU A 229 10.79 14.48 -3.56
N ASN A 230 10.78 13.31 -2.91
CA ASN A 230 11.92 12.39 -2.87
C ASN A 230 12.28 11.85 -4.27
N TYR A 231 11.28 11.52 -5.08
CA TYR A 231 11.48 10.94 -6.42
C TYR A 231 11.33 11.96 -7.55
N LYS A 232 10.97 13.21 -7.24
CA LYS A 232 10.60 14.22 -8.24
C LYS A 232 9.60 13.65 -9.26
N SER A 233 8.50 13.11 -8.73
CA SER A 233 7.53 12.32 -9.52
C SER A 233 6.61 13.22 -10.37
N THR A 234 7.18 13.87 -11.37
CA THR A 234 6.47 14.79 -12.26
C THR A 234 5.47 14.10 -13.21
N GLY A 235 5.51 12.78 -13.32
CA GLY A 235 4.50 11.98 -14.01
C GLY A 235 3.24 11.72 -13.19
N GLY A 236 3.29 11.98 -11.87
CA GLY A 236 2.14 11.82 -10.99
C GLY A 236 2.40 10.96 -9.76
N LEU A 237 1.33 10.71 -9.00
CA LEU A 237 1.31 9.78 -7.88
C LEU A 237 0.09 8.87 -7.97
N VAL A 238 0.28 7.59 -7.70
CA VAL A 238 -0.81 6.61 -7.64
C VAL A 238 -0.97 6.10 -6.20
N LEU A 239 -2.18 6.26 -5.66
CA LEU A 239 -2.62 5.59 -4.45
C LEU A 239 -3.09 4.18 -4.81
N GLY A 240 -2.41 3.18 -4.27
CA GLY A 240 -2.72 1.76 -4.43
C GLY A 240 -3.00 1.09 -3.10
N GLY A 241 -2.79 -0.23 -3.04
CA GLY A 241 -2.99 -1.02 -1.84
C GLY A 241 -4.47 -1.29 -1.50
N GLY A 242 -4.69 -1.90 -0.35
CA GLY A 242 -6.03 -2.37 0.02
C GLY A 242 -6.91 -1.33 0.71
N ILE A 243 -6.36 -0.24 1.23
CA ILE A 243 -7.11 0.75 2.02
C ILE A 243 -7.72 1.86 1.16
N PRO A 244 -6.97 2.59 0.30
CA PRO A 244 -7.50 3.75 -0.41
C PRO A 244 -8.75 3.46 -1.23
N PRO A 245 -8.89 2.33 -1.96
CA PRO A 245 -10.12 2.01 -2.67
C PRO A 245 -11.35 1.88 -1.76
N ARG A 246 -11.15 1.30 -0.56
CA ARG A 246 -12.25 1.07 0.40
C ARG A 246 -12.75 2.35 1.05
N ILE A 247 -11.87 3.33 1.23
CA ILE A 247 -12.19 4.62 1.86
C ILE A 247 -12.37 5.76 0.85
N TYR A 248 -12.41 5.47 -0.45
CA TYR A 248 -12.48 6.49 -1.50
C TYR A 248 -13.57 7.53 -1.28
N ASN A 249 -14.77 7.08 -0.93
CA ASN A 249 -15.91 7.97 -0.68
C ASN A 249 -15.78 8.80 0.62
N PHE A 250 -14.89 8.42 1.52
CA PHE A 250 -14.57 9.18 2.73
C PHE A 250 -13.51 10.25 2.49
N ILE A 251 -12.66 10.09 1.47
CA ILE A 251 -11.59 11.04 1.16
C ILE A 251 -12.22 12.37 0.71
N ASN A 252 -12.13 13.37 1.58
CA ASN A 252 -12.41 14.74 1.18
C ASN A 252 -11.24 15.25 0.33
N LYS A 253 -11.48 15.45 -0.97
CA LYS A 253 -10.43 15.80 -1.95
C LYS A 253 -9.79 17.15 -1.66
N ASP A 254 -10.55 18.14 -1.21
CA ASP A 254 -10.04 19.48 -0.92
C ASP A 254 -9.12 19.44 0.32
N LYS A 255 -9.50 18.71 1.38
CA LYS A 255 -8.65 18.51 2.55
C LYS A 255 -7.40 17.72 2.21
N PHE A 256 -7.52 16.68 1.40
CA PHE A 256 -6.38 15.88 0.94
C PHE A 256 -5.40 16.74 0.15
N GLU A 257 -5.90 17.53 -0.81
CA GLU A 257 -5.09 18.45 -1.61
C GLU A 257 -4.40 19.51 -0.75
N ALA A 258 -5.11 20.13 0.19
CA ALA A 258 -4.54 21.12 1.10
C ALA A 258 -3.38 20.52 1.93
N SER A 259 -3.51 19.28 2.40
CA SER A 259 -2.46 18.58 3.14
C SER A 259 -1.29 18.17 2.24
N PHE A 260 -1.59 17.73 1.01
CA PHE A 260 -0.58 17.36 0.02
C PHE A 260 0.25 18.58 -0.43
N LEU A 261 -0.37 19.73 -0.66
CA LEU A 261 0.32 20.95 -1.09
C LEU A 261 1.08 21.65 0.04
N LYS A 262 0.81 21.29 1.31
CA LYS A 262 1.43 21.95 2.46
C LYS A 262 2.92 21.64 2.57
N CYS A 263 3.72 22.51 2.02
CA CYS A 263 5.18 22.47 2.02
C CYS A 263 5.75 23.88 2.16
N ASP A 264 7.05 24.04 2.03
CA ASP A 264 7.74 25.32 2.00
C ASP A 264 7.72 25.92 0.57
N GLU A 265 8.80 25.83 -0.17
CA GLU A 265 8.95 26.51 -1.48
C GLU A 265 8.51 25.62 -2.68
N MET A 266 8.17 24.35 -2.45
CA MET A 266 7.91 23.37 -3.51
C MET A 266 6.43 23.30 -3.96
N GLU A 267 5.56 24.17 -3.47
CA GLU A 267 4.15 24.22 -3.89
C GLU A 267 3.97 24.35 -5.42
N PRO A 268 4.78 25.17 -6.14
CA PRO A 268 4.68 25.22 -7.61
C PRO A 268 4.93 23.88 -8.30
N LEU A 269 5.85 23.05 -7.78
CA LEU A 269 6.06 21.70 -8.28
C LEU A 269 4.88 20.80 -7.95
N LEU A 270 4.47 20.78 -6.69
CA LEU A 270 3.41 19.91 -6.19
C LEU A 270 2.05 20.23 -6.84
N SER A 271 1.81 21.50 -7.19
CA SER A 271 0.58 21.94 -7.83
C SER A 271 0.39 21.39 -9.26
N GLU A 272 1.45 20.93 -9.90
CA GLU A 272 1.39 20.28 -11.21
C GLU A 272 1.19 18.75 -11.14
N ILE A 273 1.30 18.13 -9.96
CA ILE A 273 1.27 16.67 -9.82
C ILE A 273 -0.15 16.13 -9.79
N PRO A 274 -0.58 15.30 -10.74
CA PRO A 274 -1.85 14.59 -10.63
C PRO A 274 -1.75 13.45 -9.61
N ILE A 275 -2.85 13.20 -8.90
CA ILE A 275 -2.97 12.09 -7.96
C ILE A 275 -4.13 11.21 -8.37
N TYR A 276 -3.83 9.95 -8.61
CA TYR A 276 -4.77 8.93 -9.01
C TYR A 276 -4.95 7.88 -7.92
N LEU A 277 -6.10 7.24 -7.92
CA LEU A 277 -6.40 6.09 -7.08
C LEU A 277 -6.69 4.90 -7.98
N ASN A 278 -5.97 3.81 -7.77
CA ASN A 278 -6.17 2.55 -8.46
C ASN A 278 -7.24 1.72 -7.77
N LEU A 279 -8.31 1.38 -8.48
CA LEU A 279 -9.41 0.52 -8.02
C LEU A 279 -9.25 -0.96 -8.41
N ASN A 280 -8.28 -1.30 -9.24
CA ASN A 280 -8.08 -2.67 -9.70
C ASN A 280 -7.39 -3.52 -8.62
N SER A 281 -8.13 -4.39 -7.97
CA SER A 281 -7.59 -5.31 -6.95
C SER A 281 -6.66 -6.40 -7.51
N LYS A 282 -6.60 -6.56 -8.84
CA LYS A 282 -5.76 -7.56 -9.52
C LYS A 282 -4.49 -6.97 -10.11
N THR A 283 -4.20 -5.69 -9.86
CA THR A 283 -3.03 -4.99 -10.42
C THR A 283 -1.72 -5.74 -10.18
N GLY A 284 -1.49 -6.26 -8.96
CA GLY A 284 -0.29 -7.06 -8.66
C GLY A 284 -0.22 -8.37 -9.45
N LEU A 285 -1.38 -9.02 -9.71
CA LEU A 285 -1.43 -10.22 -10.53
C LEU A 285 -1.08 -9.91 -11.99
N TYR A 286 -1.67 -8.86 -12.56
CA TYR A 286 -1.36 -8.42 -13.93
C TYR A 286 0.09 -7.98 -14.06
N GLY A 287 0.62 -7.27 -13.07
CA GLY A 287 2.03 -6.84 -13.08
C GLY A 287 3.01 -7.99 -12.98
N ALA A 288 2.73 -9.00 -12.15
CA ALA A 288 3.53 -10.21 -12.13
C ALA A 288 3.49 -10.92 -13.50
N ALA A 289 2.32 -11.04 -14.13
CA ALA A 289 2.17 -11.64 -15.45
C ALA A 289 2.93 -10.83 -16.52
N TYR A 290 2.81 -9.51 -16.50
CA TYR A 290 3.54 -8.60 -17.39
C TYR A 290 5.05 -8.77 -17.22
N TYR A 291 5.55 -8.72 -15.98
CA TYR A 291 6.97 -8.95 -15.71
C TYR A 291 7.45 -10.28 -16.30
N GLY A 292 6.73 -11.37 -16.04
CA GLY A 292 7.08 -12.70 -16.58
C GLY A 292 7.02 -12.79 -18.10
N ALA A 293 6.14 -12.02 -18.76
CA ALA A 293 6.01 -12.03 -20.21
C ALA A 293 7.20 -11.34 -20.89
N PHE A 294 7.74 -10.27 -20.32
CA PHE A 294 8.76 -9.41 -20.92
C PHE A 294 10.16 -9.54 -20.30
N SER A 295 10.31 -10.33 -19.22
CA SER A 295 11.64 -10.70 -18.70
C SER A 295 12.28 -11.78 -19.55
N GLU A 296 13.56 -11.60 -19.89
CA GLU A 296 14.36 -12.55 -20.66
C GLU A 296 14.89 -13.74 -19.85
#